data_5bd982e1357637f344d3367873937696
#
_entry.id   5bd982e1357637f344d3367873937696
#
_cell.length_a   1.000
_cell.length_b   1.000
_cell.length_c   1.000
_cell.angle_alpha   90.00
_cell.angle_beta   90.00
_cell.angle_gamma   90.00
#
_symmetry.space_group_name_H-M   'P 1'
#
loop_
_entity.id
_entity.type
_entity.pdbx_description
1 polymer ?
#
loop_
_entity_poly.entity_id
_entity_poly.type
_entity_poly.pdbx_seq_one_letter_code
_entity_poly.pdbx_strand_id
1 'polypeptide(L)'
;AYNCEEVPENLLYEPYVQKLEALCGDSGADNTDPEAASELMKAALDTLACNPAKPYEILAITFTNKAANEIKQRLEAGLGARALDVWAGTFHSVCAKLLRMYIDRLGFERSFTIYDTDDQKRLMSAIIKEFEISDKTFPAKSVLNEISRAKEKLMLPEEYAGKISVHDLRRKTISKLY
;
A
#
# COMPACT_ATOMS: atom_id res chain seq x y z
N ALA A 1 9.03 -11.48 -7.47
CA ALA A 1 10.38 -11.82 -7.07
C ALA A 1 10.48 -13.34 -7.01
N TYR A 2 11.27 -13.92 -7.90
CA TYR A 2 11.52 -15.35 -7.91
C TYR A 2 12.63 -15.62 -6.88
N ASN A 3 12.33 -16.39 -5.86
CA ASN A 3 13.33 -16.83 -4.89
C ASN A 3 13.97 -18.12 -5.44
N CYS A 4 15.10 -17.99 -6.13
CA CYS A 4 15.83 -19.11 -6.73
C CYS A 4 16.86 -19.75 -5.78
N GLU A 5 16.87 -19.37 -4.49
CA GLU A 5 17.91 -19.80 -3.55
C GLU A 5 17.78 -21.25 -3.03
N GLU A 6 16.66 -21.94 -3.30
CA GLU A 6 16.43 -23.29 -2.73
C GLU A 6 16.47 -24.45 -3.73
N VAL A 7 16.76 -24.22 -5.01
CA VAL A 7 16.80 -25.30 -6.01
C VAL A 7 18.21 -25.50 -6.50
N PRO A 8 18.79 -26.71 -6.34
CA PRO A 8 20.12 -27.02 -6.83
C PRO A 8 20.23 -26.75 -8.34
N GLU A 9 21.25 -26.01 -8.77
CA GLU A 9 21.50 -25.55 -10.14
C GLU A 9 21.42 -26.66 -11.20
N ASN A 10 21.73 -27.89 -10.85
CA ASN A 10 21.72 -29.05 -11.72
C ASN A 10 20.36 -29.74 -11.91
N LEU A 11 19.34 -29.39 -11.11
CA LEU A 11 17.98 -29.94 -11.22
C LEU A 11 16.99 -29.04 -11.98
N LEU A 12 17.37 -27.79 -12.23
CA LEU A 12 16.48 -26.79 -12.82
C LEU A 12 16.54 -26.73 -14.35
N TYR A 13 17.63 -27.12 -14.96
CA TYR A 13 17.89 -26.76 -16.35
C TYR A 13 17.32 -27.75 -17.37
N GLU A 14 17.57 -29.04 -17.25
CA GLU A 14 17.23 -30.01 -18.30
C GLU A 14 15.73 -30.26 -18.54
N PRO A 15 14.89 -30.46 -17.52
CA PRO A 15 13.46 -30.72 -17.78
C PRO A 15 12.71 -29.51 -18.33
N TYR A 16 13.16 -28.29 -18.00
CA TYR A 16 12.53 -27.05 -18.44
C TYR A 16 12.98 -26.67 -19.87
N VAL A 17 14.25 -26.89 -20.21
CA VAL A 17 14.76 -26.69 -21.57
C VAL A 17 14.07 -27.63 -22.54
N GLN A 18 13.96 -28.92 -22.23
CA GLN A 18 13.23 -29.89 -23.06
C GLN A 18 11.75 -29.53 -23.24
N LYS A 19 11.11 -29.00 -22.20
CA LYS A 19 9.71 -28.55 -22.26
C LYS A 19 9.54 -27.26 -23.07
N LEU A 20 10.51 -26.35 -22.99
CA LEU A 20 10.53 -25.14 -23.81
C LEU A 20 10.87 -25.46 -25.27
N GLU A 21 11.78 -26.39 -25.54
CA GLU A 21 12.11 -26.89 -26.86
C GLU A 21 10.92 -27.62 -27.50
N ALA A 22 10.16 -28.40 -26.71
CA ALA A 22 8.93 -29.04 -27.16
C ALA A 22 7.83 -28.02 -27.49
N LEU A 23 7.73 -26.91 -26.76
CA LEU A 23 6.81 -25.83 -27.02
C LEU A 23 7.23 -24.96 -28.23
N CYS A 24 8.53 -24.80 -28.46
CA CYS A 24 9.08 -24.02 -29.57
C CYS A 24 9.33 -24.84 -30.84
N GLY A 25 9.41 -26.16 -30.75
CA GLY A 25 9.93 -27.06 -31.81
C GLY A 25 9.01 -27.29 -33.01
N ASP A 26 7.77 -26.84 -32.99
CA ASP A 26 6.78 -27.07 -34.08
C ASP A 26 6.28 -25.80 -34.79
N SER A 27 6.74 -24.64 -34.38
CA SER A 27 6.37 -23.36 -35.00
C SER A 27 7.45 -22.87 -35.95
N GLY A 28 7.35 -23.26 -37.22
CA GLY A 28 8.06 -22.58 -38.30
C GLY A 28 7.81 -21.07 -38.21
N ALA A 29 8.87 -20.34 -38.01
CA ALA A 29 8.91 -18.94 -37.59
C ALA A 29 8.49 -17.92 -38.65
N ASP A 30 7.28 -17.98 -39.21
CA ASP A 30 6.93 -16.95 -40.22
C ASP A 30 5.50 -16.36 -40.16
N ASN A 31 4.64 -16.74 -39.24
CA ASN A 31 3.34 -16.07 -39.03
C ASN A 31 2.79 -16.39 -37.64
N THR A 32 3.43 -15.89 -36.59
CA THR A 32 2.88 -16.04 -35.24
C THR A 32 1.75 -15.05 -35.04
N ASP A 33 0.53 -15.58 -35.01
CA ASP A 33 -0.64 -14.91 -34.48
C ASP A 33 -0.27 -14.32 -33.11
N PRO A 34 -0.48 -13.02 -32.85
CA PRO A 34 -0.17 -12.37 -31.57
C PRO A 34 -0.78 -13.09 -30.36
N GLU A 35 -1.91 -13.74 -30.56
CA GLU A 35 -2.62 -14.51 -29.54
C GLU A 35 -1.89 -15.82 -29.21
N ALA A 36 -1.43 -16.54 -30.22
CA ALA A 36 -0.63 -17.76 -30.07
C ALA A 36 0.73 -17.47 -29.42
N ALA A 37 1.38 -16.35 -29.79
CA ALA A 37 2.62 -15.91 -29.17
C ALA A 37 2.44 -15.56 -27.66
N SER A 38 1.30 -14.94 -27.31
CA SER A 38 0.95 -14.62 -25.93
C SER A 38 0.71 -15.89 -25.10
N GLU A 39 0.02 -16.88 -25.66
CA GLU A 39 -0.21 -18.17 -24.98
C GLU A 39 1.09 -18.95 -24.79
N LEU A 40 1.95 -18.98 -25.77
CA LEU A 40 3.28 -19.61 -25.68
C LEU A 40 4.15 -18.96 -24.62
N MET A 41 4.18 -17.63 -24.58
CA MET A 41 4.90 -16.87 -23.54
C MET A 41 4.35 -17.19 -22.14
N LYS A 42 3.05 -17.27 -21.99
CA LYS A 42 2.40 -17.63 -20.73
C LYS A 42 2.75 -19.05 -20.29
N ALA A 43 2.68 -20.01 -21.20
CA ALA A 43 3.06 -21.40 -20.92
C ALA A 43 4.55 -21.54 -20.56
N ALA A 44 5.43 -20.77 -21.23
CA ALA A 44 6.86 -20.71 -20.90
C ALA A 44 7.09 -20.10 -19.52
N LEU A 45 6.43 -19.01 -19.17
CA LEU A 45 6.51 -18.39 -17.85
C LEU A 45 6.00 -19.31 -16.75
N ASP A 46 4.86 -19.99 -16.96
CA ASP A 46 4.31 -20.96 -16.01
C ASP A 46 5.26 -22.15 -15.81
N THR A 47 5.99 -22.55 -16.87
CA THR A 47 6.96 -23.65 -16.82
C THR A 47 8.24 -23.26 -16.07
N LEU A 48 8.68 -22.01 -16.23
CA LEU A 48 9.88 -21.47 -15.58
C LEU A 48 9.61 -20.97 -14.15
N ALA A 49 8.35 -20.91 -13.74
CA ALA A 49 7.97 -20.44 -12.40
C ALA A 49 8.31 -21.51 -11.35
N CYS A 50 9.45 -21.32 -10.68
CA CYS A 50 9.81 -22.10 -9.49
C CYS A 50 9.13 -21.46 -8.27
N ASN A 51 8.15 -22.14 -7.67
CA ASN A 51 7.42 -21.69 -6.49
C ASN A 51 6.86 -20.24 -6.63
N PRO A 52 5.96 -19.99 -7.59
CA PRO A 52 5.44 -18.65 -7.84
C PRO A 52 4.66 -18.15 -6.62
N ALA A 53 4.83 -16.88 -6.27
CA ALA A 53 4.03 -16.24 -5.23
C ALA A 53 2.54 -16.34 -5.57
N LYS A 54 1.73 -16.70 -4.58
CA LYS A 54 0.28 -16.75 -4.77
C LYS A 54 -0.29 -15.33 -4.87
N PRO A 55 -1.37 -15.10 -5.62
CA PRO A 55 -1.92 -13.76 -5.81
C PRO A 55 -2.17 -12.99 -4.52
N TYR A 56 -2.66 -13.64 -3.48
CA TYR A 56 -2.91 -13.04 -2.16
C TYR A 56 -1.64 -12.67 -1.37
N GLU A 57 -0.47 -13.16 -1.79
CA GLU A 57 0.83 -12.80 -1.22
C GLU A 57 1.45 -11.59 -1.91
N ILE A 58 0.80 -11.07 -2.97
CA ILE A 58 1.29 -9.94 -3.76
C ILE A 58 0.58 -8.67 -3.34
N LEU A 59 1.37 -7.64 -3.04
CA LEU A 59 0.92 -6.30 -2.73
C LEU A 59 1.46 -5.31 -3.78
N ALA A 60 0.56 -4.70 -4.56
CA ALA A 60 0.86 -3.70 -5.58
C ALA A 60 0.30 -2.33 -5.17
N ILE A 61 1.18 -1.40 -4.79
CA ILE A 61 0.80 -0.09 -4.27
C ILE A 61 1.24 1.02 -5.21
N THR A 62 0.38 2.02 -5.37
CA THR A 62 0.68 3.24 -6.11
C THR A 62 0.08 4.47 -5.42
N PHE A 63 0.43 5.68 -5.90
CA PHE A 63 -0.06 6.92 -5.30
C PHE A 63 -1.40 7.41 -5.87
N THR A 64 -1.71 7.10 -7.14
CA THR A 64 -2.90 7.63 -7.81
C THR A 64 -3.93 6.56 -8.12
N ASN A 65 -5.21 6.93 -8.08
CA ASN A 65 -6.30 6.03 -8.46
C ASN A 65 -6.19 5.60 -9.93
N LYS A 66 -5.70 6.47 -10.82
CA LYS A 66 -5.50 6.14 -12.24
C LYS A 66 -4.49 5.00 -12.39
N ALA A 67 -3.32 5.11 -11.75
CA ALA A 67 -2.32 4.06 -11.78
C ALA A 67 -2.79 2.76 -11.08
N ALA A 68 -3.54 2.87 -9.99
CA ALA A 68 -4.12 1.71 -9.33
C ALA A 68 -5.10 0.94 -10.24
N ASN A 69 -5.93 1.66 -10.99
CA ASN A 69 -6.85 1.06 -11.96
C ASN A 69 -6.11 0.42 -13.13
N GLU A 70 -5.05 1.07 -13.63
CA GLU A 70 -4.20 0.49 -14.69
C GLU A 70 -3.53 -0.82 -14.23
N ILE A 71 -2.98 -0.85 -13.01
CA ILE A 71 -2.41 -2.07 -12.42
C ILE A 71 -3.47 -3.17 -12.37
N LYS A 72 -4.67 -2.88 -11.89
CA LYS A 72 -5.77 -3.85 -11.81
C LYS A 72 -6.15 -4.41 -13.17
N GLN A 73 -6.30 -3.56 -14.17
CA GLN A 73 -6.61 -3.97 -15.55
C GLN A 73 -5.53 -4.90 -16.12
N ARG A 74 -4.26 -4.57 -15.92
CA ARG A 74 -3.15 -5.43 -16.36
C ARG A 74 -3.12 -6.77 -15.62
N LEU A 75 -3.41 -6.77 -14.33
CA LEU A 75 -3.53 -8.00 -13.55
C LEU A 75 -4.70 -8.87 -14.02
N GLU A 76 -5.86 -8.27 -14.29
CA GLU A 76 -7.03 -8.97 -14.82
C GLU A 76 -6.75 -9.59 -16.20
N ALA A 77 -6.07 -8.85 -17.08
CA ALA A 77 -5.66 -9.35 -18.39
C ALA A 77 -4.69 -10.54 -18.30
N GLY A 78 -3.77 -10.54 -17.31
CA GLY A 78 -2.77 -11.60 -17.16
C GLY A 78 -3.20 -12.78 -16.30
N LEU A 79 -3.97 -12.54 -15.25
CA LEU A 79 -4.34 -13.55 -14.23
C LEU A 79 -5.80 -13.95 -14.26
N GLY A 80 -6.65 -13.26 -15.03
CA GLY A 80 -8.10 -13.46 -15.04
C GLY A 80 -8.71 -13.27 -13.65
N ALA A 81 -9.59 -14.18 -13.25
CA ALA A 81 -10.29 -14.09 -11.95
C ALA A 81 -9.34 -14.07 -10.74
N ARG A 82 -8.14 -14.67 -10.85
CA ARG A 82 -7.15 -14.66 -9.76
C ARG A 82 -6.58 -13.28 -9.46
N ALA A 83 -6.75 -12.30 -10.36
CA ALA A 83 -6.34 -10.90 -10.12
C ALA A 83 -7.05 -10.26 -8.92
N LEU A 84 -8.25 -10.71 -8.58
CA LEU A 84 -9.02 -10.21 -7.44
C LEU A 84 -8.36 -10.51 -6.09
N ASP A 85 -7.54 -11.54 -6.03
CA ASP A 85 -6.81 -11.93 -4.81
C ASP A 85 -5.56 -11.07 -4.59
N VAL A 86 -5.07 -10.36 -5.62
CA VAL A 86 -3.93 -9.45 -5.50
C VAL A 86 -4.34 -8.18 -4.76
N TRP A 87 -3.56 -7.79 -3.77
CA TRP A 87 -3.79 -6.52 -3.08
C TRP A 87 -3.26 -5.35 -3.92
N ALA A 88 -4.08 -4.90 -4.87
CA ALA A 88 -3.75 -3.78 -5.74
C ALA A 88 -4.55 -2.53 -5.39
N GLY A 89 -3.88 -1.39 -5.16
CA GLY A 89 -4.55 -0.15 -4.80
C GLY A 89 -3.65 1.02 -4.57
N THR A 90 -4.24 2.14 -4.16
CA THR A 90 -3.46 3.27 -3.67
C THR A 90 -2.95 3.01 -2.24
N PHE A 91 -1.87 3.69 -1.87
CA PHE A 91 -1.31 3.61 -0.52
C PHE A 91 -2.39 3.81 0.55
N HIS A 92 -3.20 4.86 0.41
CA HIS A 92 -4.28 5.17 1.35
C HIS A 92 -5.33 4.06 1.41
N SER A 93 -5.75 3.51 0.27
CA SER A 93 -6.79 2.47 0.25
C SER A 93 -6.32 1.16 0.89
N VAL A 94 -5.07 0.77 0.67
CA VAL A 94 -4.46 -0.42 1.28
C VAL A 94 -4.28 -0.21 2.78
N CYS A 95 -3.76 0.95 3.22
CA CYS A 95 -3.63 1.28 4.63
C CYS A 95 -4.99 1.30 5.35
N ALA A 96 -6.03 1.88 4.73
CA ALA A 96 -7.38 1.88 5.29
C ALA A 96 -7.92 0.44 5.47
N LYS A 97 -7.68 -0.44 4.48
CA LYS A 97 -8.06 -1.86 4.57
C LYS A 97 -7.33 -2.58 5.69
N LEU A 98 -6.01 -2.36 5.83
CA LEU A 98 -5.21 -2.93 6.93
C LEU A 98 -5.69 -2.43 8.30
N LEU A 99 -5.96 -1.13 8.43
CA LEU A 99 -6.47 -0.57 9.68
C LEU A 99 -7.83 -1.17 10.05
N ARG A 100 -8.75 -1.33 9.10
CA ARG A 100 -10.05 -1.97 9.39
C ARG A 100 -9.92 -3.43 9.85
N MET A 101 -8.85 -4.13 9.46
CA MET A 101 -8.62 -5.50 9.90
C MET A 101 -7.95 -5.59 11.28
N TYR A 102 -7.08 -4.64 11.61
CA TYR A 102 -6.16 -4.79 12.73
C TYR A 102 -6.16 -3.65 13.76
N ILE A 103 -6.94 -2.58 13.56
CA ILE A 103 -6.89 -1.39 14.42
C ILE A 103 -7.34 -1.66 15.87
N ASP A 104 -8.13 -2.70 16.07
CA ASP A 104 -8.53 -3.18 17.39
C ASP A 104 -7.33 -3.59 18.26
N ARG A 105 -6.22 -4.03 17.65
CA ARG A 105 -4.96 -4.31 18.35
C ARG A 105 -4.30 -3.07 18.96
N LEU A 106 -4.68 -1.88 18.47
CA LEU A 106 -4.24 -0.59 19.00
C LEU A 106 -5.27 0.04 19.95
N GLY A 107 -6.35 -0.68 20.29
CA GLY A 107 -7.39 -0.20 21.20
C GLY A 107 -8.44 0.71 20.56
N PHE A 108 -8.51 0.78 19.22
CA PHE A 108 -9.51 1.58 18.51
C PHE A 108 -10.59 0.70 17.88
N GLU A 109 -11.77 1.28 17.65
CA GLU A 109 -12.86 0.60 16.97
C GLU A 109 -12.60 0.49 15.46
N ARG A 110 -13.02 -0.64 14.86
CA ARG A 110 -12.92 -0.86 13.39
C ARG A 110 -13.84 0.05 12.58
N SER A 111 -14.86 0.63 13.20
CA SER A 111 -15.84 1.55 12.62
C SER A 111 -15.36 2.99 12.53
N PHE A 112 -14.04 3.24 12.49
CA PHE A 112 -13.50 4.59 12.41
C PHE A 112 -13.86 5.31 11.11
N THR A 113 -13.99 6.63 11.21
CA THR A 113 -14.21 7.53 10.07
C THR A 113 -12.87 8.08 9.58
N ILE A 114 -12.73 8.18 8.26
CA ILE A 114 -11.57 8.81 7.62
C ILE A 114 -11.91 10.26 7.35
N TYR A 115 -11.24 11.19 8.01
CA TYR A 115 -11.38 12.61 7.79
C TYR A 115 -10.49 13.09 6.66
N ASP A 116 -11.07 13.85 5.74
CA ASP A 116 -10.31 14.61 4.76
C ASP A 116 -9.65 15.85 5.38
N THR A 117 -8.92 16.61 4.56
CA THR A 117 -8.20 17.82 5.03
C THR A 117 -9.14 18.90 5.56
N ASP A 118 -10.34 19.02 4.99
CA ASP A 118 -11.30 20.03 5.39
C ASP A 118 -12.05 19.61 6.65
N ASP A 119 -12.38 18.33 6.78
CA ASP A 119 -12.93 17.75 8.00
C ASP A 119 -11.98 17.93 9.18
N GLN A 120 -10.69 17.65 8.98
CA GLN A 120 -9.66 17.87 10.00
C GLN A 120 -9.58 19.33 10.46
N LYS A 121 -9.64 20.28 9.51
CA LYS A 121 -9.64 21.72 9.83
C LYS A 121 -10.89 22.12 10.59
N ARG A 122 -12.08 21.66 10.18
CA ARG A 122 -13.34 21.94 10.85
C ARG A 122 -13.33 21.42 12.29
N LEU A 123 -12.90 20.18 12.47
CA LEU A 123 -12.77 19.56 13.79
C LEU A 123 -11.81 20.37 14.67
N MET A 124 -10.60 20.67 14.16
CA MET A 124 -9.62 21.43 14.93
C MET A 124 -10.11 22.84 15.29
N SER A 125 -10.79 23.52 14.37
CA SER A 125 -11.38 24.83 14.65
C SER A 125 -12.47 24.76 15.73
N ALA A 126 -13.27 23.70 15.74
CA ALA A 126 -14.29 23.47 16.77
C ALA A 126 -13.63 23.24 18.14
N ILE A 127 -12.57 22.42 18.20
CA ILE A 127 -11.81 22.15 19.43
C ILE A 127 -11.17 23.43 19.97
N ILE A 128 -10.49 24.21 19.11
CA ILE A 128 -9.85 25.48 19.48
C ILE A 128 -10.88 26.43 20.12
N LYS A 129 -12.09 26.50 19.54
CA LYS A 129 -13.19 27.30 20.06
C LYS A 129 -13.71 26.79 21.39
N GLU A 130 -13.86 25.49 21.55
CA GLU A 130 -14.30 24.83 22.79
C GLU A 130 -13.32 25.10 23.95
N PHE A 131 -12.02 25.10 23.67
CA PHE A 131 -10.99 25.41 24.64
C PHE A 131 -10.78 26.93 24.86
N GLU A 132 -11.64 27.79 24.28
CA GLU A 132 -11.55 29.26 24.37
C GLU A 132 -10.19 29.84 23.93
N ILE A 133 -9.51 29.16 23.01
CA ILE A 133 -8.22 29.56 22.47
C ILE A 133 -8.44 30.48 21.27
N SER A 134 -7.64 31.54 21.17
CA SER A 134 -7.75 32.48 20.04
C SER A 134 -7.26 31.88 18.72
N ASP A 135 -8.15 31.78 17.72
CA ASP A 135 -7.83 31.35 16.36
C ASP A 135 -6.72 32.18 15.69
N LYS A 136 -6.57 33.46 16.05
CA LYS A 136 -5.51 34.35 15.54
C LYS A 136 -4.14 33.89 16.02
N THR A 137 -4.05 33.44 17.28
CA THR A 137 -2.80 32.98 17.88
C THR A 137 -2.48 31.52 17.52
N PHE A 138 -3.53 30.69 17.41
CA PHE A 138 -3.44 29.28 17.09
C PHE A 138 -4.33 28.92 15.89
N PRO A 139 -3.93 29.30 14.65
CA PRO A 139 -4.66 28.90 13.47
C PRO A 139 -4.74 27.39 13.35
N ALA A 140 -5.92 26.82 13.09
CA ALA A 140 -6.15 25.37 13.02
C ALA A 140 -5.14 24.64 12.11
N LYS A 141 -4.79 25.24 10.95
CA LYS A 141 -3.78 24.68 10.04
C LYS A 141 -2.40 24.57 10.70
N SER A 142 -2.01 25.55 11.50
CA SER A 142 -0.71 25.55 12.18
C SER A 142 -0.65 24.48 13.28
N VAL A 143 -1.74 24.32 14.02
CA VAL A 143 -1.87 23.29 15.06
C VAL A 143 -1.84 21.89 14.43
N LEU A 144 -2.62 21.66 13.38
CA LEU A 144 -2.64 20.39 12.65
C LEU A 144 -1.26 20.02 12.09
N ASN A 145 -0.51 21.00 11.55
CA ASN A 145 0.84 20.75 11.04
C ASN A 145 1.81 20.32 12.15
N GLU A 146 1.70 20.92 13.34
CA GLU A 146 2.53 20.53 14.49
C GLU A 146 2.20 19.12 14.97
N ILE A 147 0.91 18.81 15.08
CA ILE A 147 0.42 17.46 15.43
C ILE A 147 0.86 16.42 14.38
N SER A 148 0.77 16.76 13.08
CA SER A 148 1.21 15.88 11.99
C SER A 148 2.69 15.54 12.12
N ARG A 149 3.54 16.55 12.38
CA ARG A 149 4.98 16.34 12.61
C ARG A 149 5.27 15.46 13.83
N ALA A 150 4.45 15.54 14.88
CA ALA A 150 4.58 14.67 16.04
C ALA A 150 4.20 13.22 15.66
N LYS A 151 3.09 13.03 14.93
CA LYS A 151 2.65 11.72 14.44
C LYS A 151 3.64 11.09 13.46
N GLU A 152 4.28 11.86 12.58
CA GLU A 152 5.35 11.38 11.68
C GLU A 152 6.54 10.79 12.45
N LYS A 153 6.78 11.27 13.66
CA LYS A 153 7.80 10.75 14.58
C LYS A 153 7.28 9.67 15.53
N LEU A 154 6.07 9.18 15.28
CA LEU A 154 5.36 8.20 16.11
C LEU A 154 5.23 8.62 17.59
N MET A 155 5.20 9.94 17.87
CA MET A 155 5.03 10.46 19.21
C MET A 155 3.54 10.46 19.61
N LEU A 156 3.23 9.81 20.72
CA LEU A 156 1.91 9.89 21.34
C LEU A 156 1.72 11.25 22.05
N PRO A 157 0.46 11.67 22.34
CA PRO A 157 0.19 12.94 23.04
C PRO A 157 0.98 13.11 24.35
N GLU A 158 1.09 12.05 25.16
CA GLU A 158 1.81 12.04 26.41
C GLU A 158 3.32 12.24 26.21
N GLU A 159 3.89 11.58 25.20
CA GLU A 159 5.31 11.73 24.86
C GLU A 159 5.62 13.12 24.30
N TYR A 160 4.70 13.68 23.51
CA TYR A 160 4.80 15.05 23.02
C TYR A 160 4.79 16.04 24.20
N ALA A 161 3.85 15.87 25.14
CA ALA A 161 3.77 16.68 26.35
C ALA A 161 5.04 16.62 27.20
N GLY A 162 5.62 15.43 27.38
CA GLY A 162 6.83 15.20 28.16
C GLY A 162 8.11 15.82 27.58
N LYS A 163 8.14 16.10 26.28
CA LYS A 163 9.28 16.74 25.59
C LYS A 163 9.21 18.25 25.51
N ILE A 164 8.16 18.88 26.07
CA ILE A 164 7.96 20.33 25.99
C ILE A 164 8.76 21.04 27.08
N SER A 165 9.57 22.02 26.69
CA SER A 165 10.23 22.89 27.64
C SER A 165 9.22 23.67 28.48
N VAL A 166 9.59 23.95 29.76
CA VAL A 166 8.74 24.70 30.69
C VAL A 166 8.36 26.08 30.15
N HIS A 167 9.20 26.67 29.32
CA HIS A 167 9.01 27.99 28.75
C HIS A 167 8.26 28.04 27.43
N ASP A 168 7.98 26.89 26.79
CA ASP A 168 7.25 26.82 25.51
C ASP A 168 5.74 26.78 25.72
N LEU A 169 5.16 27.94 26.01
CA LEU A 169 3.71 28.08 26.21
C LEU A 169 2.91 27.68 24.98
N ARG A 170 3.46 27.91 23.78
CA ARG A 170 2.79 27.55 22.54
C ARG A 170 2.62 26.03 22.42
N ARG A 171 3.67 25.27 22.59
CA ARG A 171 3.62 23.80 22.54
C ARG A 171 2.79 23.20 23.67
N LYS A 172 2.79 23.81 24.84
CA LYS A 172 1.90 23.42 25.94
C LYS A 172 0.43 23.54 25.56
N THR A 173 0.06 24.62 24.87
CA THR A 173 -1.31 24.77 24.36
C THR A 173 -1.61 23.74 23.30
N ILE A 174 -0.71 23.50 22.33
CA ILE A 174 -0.90 22.49 21.29
C ILE A 174 -0.99 21.09 21.88
N SER A 175 -0.24 20.78 22.93
CA SER A 175 -0.30 19.49 23.64
C SER A 175 -1.68 19.19 24.26
N LYS A 176 -2.44 20.23 24.61
CA LYS A 176 -3.82 20.05 25.10
C LYS A 176 -4.81 19.78 23.98
N LEU A 177 -4.45 20.16 22.75
CA LEU A 177 -5.26 19.98 21.55
C LEU A 177 -4.91 18.70 20.79
N TYR A 178 -3.81 18.05 21.13
CA TYR A 178 -3.34 16.78 20.55
C TYR A 178 -3.95 15.60 21.25
#